data_e941bf62ee9a995367d7accbe477b9f6
#
_entry.id   e941bf62ee9a995367d7accbe477b9f6
#
_cell.length_a   1.000
_cell.length_b   1.000
_cell.length_c   1.000
_cell.angle_alpha   90.00
_cell.angle_beta   90.00
_cell.angle_gamma   90.00
#
_symmetry.space_group_name_H-M   'P 1'
#
loop_
_entity.id
_entity.type
_entity.pdbx_description
1 polymer ?
#
loop_
_entity_poly.entity_id
_entity_poly.type
_entity_poly.pdbx_seq_one_letter_code
_entity_poly.pdbx_strand_id
1 'polypeptide(L)'
;MAAADEVIILMDNGSLRAEATLQLRVLADALAASLKKPVWPVSLLHSSKLDPADLGGNPAQTLVPFMRGQGALGNDRFTIVPLFFGPSGALVDYLPKRVNELQREGWQELQVTVAPTL
;
A
#
# COMPACT_ATOMS: atom_id res chain seq x y z
N MET A 1 -8.43 -7.18 24.48
CA MET A 1 -8.27 -7.38 23.05
C MET A 1 -7.59 -6.14 22.45
N ALA A 2 -6.56 -6.37 21.72
CA ALA A 2 -5.97 -5.27 21.00
C ALA A 2 -7.00 -4.68 20.05
N ALA A 3 -7.02 -3.36 19.94
CA ALA A 3 -7.71 -2.74 18.85
C ALA A 3 -7.25 -3.40 17.56
N ALA A 4 -8.11 -3.46 16.58
CA ALA A 4 -7.70 -3.95 15.28
C ALA A 4 -6.40 -3.25 14.88
N ASP A 5 -5.38 -4.05 14.62
CA ASP A 5 -4.09 -3.48 14.26
C ASP A 5 -4.21 -2.73 12.96
N GLU A 6 -3.55 -1.59 12.90
CA GLU A 6 -3.45 -0.90 11.63
C GLU A 6 -2.55 -1.69 10.68
N VAL A 7 -2.90 -1.65 9.41
CA VAL A 7 -2.09 -2.24 8.36
C VAL A 7 -1.13 -1.17 7.85
N ILE A 8 0.16 -1.42 7.97
CA ILE A 8 1.19 -0.47 7.55
C ILE A 8 1.64 -0.83 6.13
N ILE A 9 1.58 0.14 5.24
CA ILE A 9 1.91 -0.01 3.84
C ILE A 9 3.07 0.91 3.50
N LEU A 10 4.14 0.35 2.91
CA LEU A 10 5.15 1.15 2.24
C LEU A 10 4.76 1.19 0.77
N MET A 11 4.46 2.37 0.26
CA MET A 11 3.86 2.52 -1.06
C MET A 11 4.71 3.36 -2.00
N ASP A 12 4.92 2.84 -3.21
CA ASP A 12 5.49 3.63 -4.31
C ASP A 12 4.40 3.92 -5.35
N ASN A 13 4.74 4.67 -6.40
CA ASN A 13 3.80 4.97 -7.48
C ASN A 13 3.44 3.72 -8.30
N GLY A 14 4.34 2.77 -8.33
CA GLY A 14 4.23 1.62 -9.22
C GLY A 14 5.11 1.78 -10.44
N SER A 15 5.54 0.65 -10.98
CA SER A 15 6.44 0.61 -12.12
C SER A 15 6.17 -0.65 -12.91
N LEU A 16 6.52 -0.62 -14.20
CA LEU A 16 6.50 -1.80 -15.05
C LEU A 16 7.86 -2.52 -15.04
N ARG A 17 8.76 -2.12 -14.16
CA ARG A 17 10.08 -2.74 -14.01
C ARG A 17 10.07 -3.59 -12.73
N ALA A 18 10.41 -4.87 -12.89
CA ALA A 18 10.42 -5.81 -11.76
C ALA A 18 11.37 -5.36 -10.64
N GLU A 19 12.50 -4.76 -10.99
CA GLU A 19 13.48 -4.28 -10.01
C GLU A 19 12.88 -3.30 -9.01
N ALA A 20 11.96 -2.45 -9.47
CA ALA A 20 11.32 -1.48 -8.58
C ALA A 20 10.47 -2.18 -7.51
N THR A 21 9.72 -3.21 -7.88
CA THR A 21 8.93 -3.99 -6.94
C THR A 21 9.82 -4.77 -5.97
N LEU A 22 10.90 -5.39 -6.49
CA LEU A 22 11.83 -6.12 -5.63
C LEU A 22 12.52 -5.19 -4.63
N GLN A 23 12.89 -3.99 -5.06
CA GLN A 23 13.48 -2.99 -4.17
C GLN A 23 12.48 -2.53 -3.11
N LEU A 24 11.22 -2.34 -3.49
CA LEU A 24 10.18 -1.97 -2.55
C LEU A 24 10.02 -3.03 -1.46
N ARG A 25 10.09 -4.31 -1.83
CA ARG A 25 10.01 -5.42 -0.88
C ARG A 25 11.16 -5.40 0.11
N VAL A 26 12.38 -5.13 -0.36
CA VAL A 26 13.56 -5.03 0.51
C VAL A 26 13.39 -3.90 1.51
N LEU A 27 12.94 -2.74 1.06
CA LEU A 27 12.71 -1.59 1.92
C LEU A 27 11.60 -1.84 2.94
N ALA A 28 10.53 -2.52 2.51
CA ALA A 28 9.44 -2.87 3.42
C ALA A 28 9.91 -3.82 4.52
N ASP A 29 10.73 -4.81 4.18
CA ASP A 29 11.28 -5.74 5.15
C ASP A 29 12.19 -5.02 6.16
N ALA A 30 13.00 -4.07 5.69
CA ALA A 30 13.87 -3.28 6.56
C ALA A 30 13.05 -2.41 7.51
N LEU A 31 12.00 -1.78 7.01
CA LEU A 31 11.12 -0.96 7.82
C LEU A 31 10.36 -1.81 8.85
N ALA A 32 9.88 -2.98 8.43
CA ALA A 32 9.20 -3.90 9.34
C ALA A 32 10.11 -4.33 10.49
N ALA A 33 11.37 -4.62 10.19
CA ALA A 33 12.35 -4.98 11.23
C ALA A 33 12.58 -3.82 12.19
N SER A 34 12.65 -2.60 11.70
CA SER A 34 12.85 -1.40 12.51
C SER A 34 11.64 -1.11 13.40
N LEU A 35 10.43 -1.24 12.87
CA LEU A 35 9.20 -0.97 13.61
C LEU A 35 8.74 -2.14 14.47
N LYS A 36 9.28 -3.32 14.23
CA LYS A 36 8.84 -4.59 14.85
C LYS A 36 7.35 -4.86 14.58
N LYS A 37 6.91 -4.53 13.39
CA LYS A 37 5.53 -4.73 12.91
C LYS A 37 5.57 -5.09 11.44
N PRO A 38 4.60 -5.86 10.94
CA PRO A 38 4.52 -6.12 9.51
C PRO A 38 4.37 -4.82 8.71
N VAL A 39 5.09 -4.73 7.60
CA VAL A 39 4.96 -3.63 6.63
C VAL A 39 4.79 -4.26 5.27
N TRP A 40 3.75 -3.86 4.57
CA TRP A 40 3.40 -4.45 3.29
C TRP A 40 3.89 -3.59 2.13
N PRO A 41 4.64 -4.16 1.19
CA PRO A 41 5.05 -3.43 -0.01
C PRO A 41 3.89 -3.39 -1.01
N VAL A 42 3.39 -2.21 -1.29
CA VAL A 42 2.24 -2.02 -2.18
C VAL A 42 2.51 -0.85 -3.09
N SER A 43 2.19 -1.00 -4.37
CA SER A 43 2.28 0.10 -5.33
C SER A 43 0.91 0.74 -5.50
N LEU A 44 0.90 2.04 -5.78
CA LEU A 44 -0.36 2.73 -6.01
C LEU A 44 -1.06 2.17 -7.26
N LEU A 45 -0.33 2.05 -8.36
CA LEU A 45 -0.85 1.61 -9.65
C LEU A 45 0.21 0.82 -10.40
N HIS A 46 -0.19 0.14 -11.47
CA HIS A 46 0.63 -0.43 -12.56
C HIS A 46 1.40 -1.70 -12.26
N SER A 47 1.98 -1.89 -11.09
CA SER A 47 2.89 -3.02 -10.86
C SER A 47 2.20 -4.38 -10.96
N SER A 48 0.87 -4.43 -10.84
CA SER A 48 0.11 -5.67 -11.03
C SER A 48 0.21 -6.22 -12.45
N LYS A 49 0.70 -5.42 -13.40
CA LYS A 49 0.92 -5.87 -14.78
C LYS A 49 2.23 -6.63 -14.97
N LEU A 50 3.08 -6.64 -13.94
CA LEU A 50 4.33 -7.39 -13.99
C LEU A 50 4.06 -8.89 -13.92
N ASP A 51 4.86 -9.67 -14.66
CA ASP A 51 4.77 -11.12 -14.61
C ASP A 51 5.24 -11.60 -13.23
N PRO A 52 4.41 -12.36 -12.49
CA PRO A 52 4.83 -12.90 -11.20
C PRO A 52 6.12 -13.72 -11.26
N ALA A 53 6.41 -14.35 -12.39
CA ALA A 53 7.65 -15.11 -12.56
C ALA A 53 8.89 -14.24 -12.36
N ASP A 54 8.82 -12.95 -12.73
CA ASP A 54 9.91 -12.00 -12.53
C ASP A 54 10.01 -11.51 -11.09
N LEU A 55 9.06 -11.89 -10.25
CA LEU A 55 8.94 -11.45 -8.86
C LEU A 55 9.01 -12.62 -7.88
N GLY A 56 9.73 -13.67 -8.25
CA GLY A 56 9.88 -14.85 -7.40
C GLY A 56 8.60 -15.66 -7.22
N GLY A 57 7.67 -15.53 -8.15
CA GLY A 57 6.39 -16.23 -8.10
C GLY A 57 5.30 -15.50 -7.30
N ASN A 58 5.62 -14.38 -6.69
CA ASN A 58 4.67 -13.60 -5.88
C ASN A 58 4.22 -12.37 -6.64
N PRO A 59 2.92 -12.26 -7.00
CA PRO A 59 2.42 -11.09 -7.71
C PRO A 59 2.63 -9.80 -6.93
N ALA A 60 2.90 -8.71 -7.64
CA ALA A 60 2.95 -7.39 -7.03
C ALA A 60 1.55 -6.96 -6.59
N GLN A 61 1.48 -6.27 -5.46
CA GLN A 61 0.23 -5.77 -4.93
C GLN A 61 0.02 -4.31 -5.32
N THR A 62 -1.18 -3.97 -5.74
CA THR A 62 -1.59 -2.57 -5.90
C THR A 62 -2.59 -2.18 -4.83
N LEU A 63 -2.72 -0.87 -4.57
CA LEU A 63 -3.36 -0.37 -3.36
C LEU A 63 -4.81 -0.82 -3.17
N VAL A 64 -5.69 -0.58 -4.13
CA VAL A 64 -7.11 -0.85 -3.93
C VAL A 64 -7.39 -2.36 -3.76
N PRO A 65 -6.88 -3.24 -4.64
CA PRO A 65 -7.06 -4.67 -4.41
C PRO A 65 -6.47 -5.14 -3.09
N PHE A 66 -5.31 -4.62 -2.68
CA PHE A 66 -4.71 -4.96 -1.41
C PHE A 66 -5.60 -4.57 -0.23
N MET A 67 -6.09 -3.32 -0.22
CA MET A 67 -6.97 -2.87 0.85
C MET A 67 -8.26 -3.66 0.90
N ARG A 68 -8.86 -3.99 -0.26
CA ARG A 68 -10.08 -4.79 -0.29
C ARG A 68 -9.85 -6.18 0.29
N GLY A 69 -8.72 -6.80 0.00
CA GLY A 69 -8.36 -8.08 0.58
C GLY A 69 -8.22 -8.03 2.10
N GLN A 70 -7.59 -6.97 2.61
CA GLN A 70 -7.46 -6.76 4.05
C GLN A 70 -8.81 -6.46 4.69
N GLY A 71 -9.65 -5.69 4.03
CA GLY A 71 -11.01 -5.40 4.50
C GLY A 71 -11.86 -6.65 4.64
N ALA A 72 -11.70 -7.61 3.73
CA ALA A 72 -12.38 -8.90 3.83
C ALA A 72 -11.93 -9.70 5.07
N LEU A 73 -10.73 -9.40 5.59
CA LEU A 73 -10.23 -10.00 6.82
C LEU A 73 -10.60 -9.18 8.07
N GLY A 74 -11.35 -8.11 7.91
CA GLY A 74 -11.78 -7.26 9.02
C GLY A 74 -10.86 -6.08 9.31
N ASN A 75 -9.87 -5.82 8.46
CA ASN A 75 -8.92 -4.72 8.66
C ASN A 75 -9.39 -3.48 7.91
N ASP A 76 -9.71 -2.43 8.63
CA ASP A 76 -10.25 -1.18 8.08
C ASP A 76 -9.32 0.03 8.24
N ARG A 77 -8.21 -0.14 8.95
CA ARG A 77 -7.30 0.97 9.27
C ARG A 77 -5.96 0.75 8.60
N PHE A 78 -5.57 1.73 7.79
CA PHE A 78 -4.33 1.67 7.02
C PHE A 78 -3.49 2.90 7.27
N THR A 79 -2.19 2.70 7.45
CA THR A 79 -1.21 3.77 7.48
C THR A 79 -0.29 3.60 6.28
N ILE A 80 -0.27 4.59 5.42
CA ILE A 80 0.55 4.56 4.22
C ILE A 80 1.80 5.39 4.44
N VAL A 81 2.95 4.76 4.25
CA VAL A 81 4.25 5.44 4.24
C VAL A 81 4.63 5.61 2.77
N PRO A 82 4.55 6.83 2.23
CA PRO A 82 4.82 7.03 0.81
C PRO A 82 6.31 7.07 0.52
N LEU A 83 6.71 6.36 -0.53
CA LEU A 83 8.08 6.36 -1.02
C LEU A 83 8.12 7.17 -2.32
N PHE A 84 7.89 8.46 -2.18
CA PHE A 84 7.90 9.40 -3.31
C PHE A 84 8.92 10.48 -3.06
N PHE A 85 9.50 10.98 -4.15
CA PHE A 85 10.43 12.09 -4.08
C PHE A 85 9.69 13.36 -4.52
N GLY A 86 9.43 14.25 -3.55
CA GLY A 86 8.74 15.50 -3.81
C GLY A 86 7.22 15.35 -3.86
N PRO A 87 6.51 16.42 -4.22
CA PRO A 87 5.05 16.41 -4.29
C PRO A 87 4.56 15.44 -5.36
N SER A 88 3.50 14.72 -5.05
CA SER A 88 2.89 13.79 -5.97
C SER A 88 1.40 14.08 -6.09
N GLY A 89 0.93 14.31 -7.31
CA GLY A 89 -0.49 14.47 -7.58
C GLY A 89 -1.29 13.24 -7.18
N ALA A 90 -0.68 12.06 -7.26
CA ALA A 90 -1.32 10.83 -6.83
C ALA A 90 -1.69 10.85 -5.35
N LEU A 91 -0.80 11.37 -4.49
CA LEU A 91 -1.09 11.50 -3.06
C LEU A 91 -2.10 12.61 -2.78
N VAL A 92 -2.01 13.73 -3.50
CA VAL A 92 -2.84 14.90 -3.23
C VAL A 92 -4.25 14.73 -3.78
N ASP A 93 -4.37 14.17 -4.98
CA ASP A 93 -5.65 14.13 -5.69
C ASP A 93 -6.25 12.73 -5.76
N TYR A 94 -5.48 11.75 -6.23
CA TYR A 94 -6.02 10.42 -6.51
C TYR A 94 -6.38 9.64 -5.26
N LEU A 95 -5.48 9.60 -4.27
CA LEU A 95 -5.68 8.77 -3.09
C LEU A 95 -6.89 9.21 -2.25
N PRO A 96 -7.04 10.51 -1.90
CA PRO A 96 -8.22 10.93 -1.15
C PRO A 96 -9.52 10.66 -1.91
N LYS A 97 -9.52 10.87 -3.22
CA LYS A 97 -10.68 10.62 -4.06
C LYS A 97 -11.05 9.13 -4.02
N ARG A 98 -10.07 8.25 -4.14
CA ARG A 98 -10.30 6.81 -4.13
C ARG A 98 -10.82 6.32 -2.77
N VAL A 99 -10.26 6.85 -1.68
CA VAL A 99 -10.74 6.52 -0.33
C VAL A 99 -12.21 6.93 -0.17
N ASN A 100 -12.57 8.14 -0.60
CA ASN A 100 -13.95 8.60 -0.54
C ASN A 100 -14.89 7.71 -1.35
N GLU A 101 -14.46 7.28 -2.54
CA GLU A 101 -15.26 6.39 -3.37
C GLU A 101 -15.51 5.05 -2.67
N LEU A 102 -14.47 4.47 -2.07
CA LEU A 102 -14.59 3.19 -1.35
C LEU A 102 -15.54 3.32 -0.15
N GLN A 103 -15.49 4.43 0.58
CA GLN A 103 -16.40 4.68 1.69
C GLN A 103 -17.85 4.78 1.22
N ARG A 104 -18.09 5.44 0.10
CA ARG A 104 -19.42 5.56 -0.49
C ARG A 104 -19.96 4.24 -1.04
N GLU A 105 -19.07 3.36 -1.49
CA GLU A 105 -19.43 2.03 -1.98
C GLU A 105 -19.86 1.07 -0.85
N GLY A 106 -19.76 1.51 0.41
CA GLY A 106 -20.20 0.73 1.55
C GLY A 106 -19.14 0.47 2.60
N TRP A 107 -17.91 0.91 2.37
CA TRP A 107 -16.81 0.71 3.32
C TRP A 107 -16.66 1.94 4.23
N GLN A 108 -17.67 2.16 5.06
CA GLN A 108 -17.77 3.37 5.89
C GLN A 108 -16.70 3.45 6.97
N GLU A 109 -16.23 2.32 7.46
CA GLU A 109 -15.23 2.25 8.53
C GLU A 109 -13.80 2.43 8.02
N LEU A 110 -13.59 2.52 6.71
CA LEU A 110 -12.27 2.68 6.14
C LEU A 110 -11.59 3.95 6.64
N GLN A 111 -10.41 3.80 7.20
CA GLN A 111 -9.57 4.90 7.66
C GLN A 111 -8.19 4.76 7.04
N VAL A 112 -7.75 5.79 6.34
CA VAL A 112 -6.44 5.82 5.72
C VAL A 112 -5.69 7.04 6.20
N THR A 113 -4.53 6.82 6.81
CA THR A 113 -3.63 7.87 7.26
C THR A 113 -2.38 7.82 6.39
N VAL A 114 -1.94 8.96 5.93
CA VAL A 114 -0.72 9.06 5.13
C VAL A 114 0.36 9.73 5.96
N ALA A 115 1.47 9.04 6.15
CA ALA A 115 2.62 9.60 6.84
C ALA A 115 3.25 10.70 5.98
N PRO A 116 3.95 11.67 6.59
CA PRO A 116 4.63 12.70 5.82
C PRO A 116 5.62 12.08 4.84
N THR A 117 5.74 12.69 3.66
CA THR A 117 6.73 12.26 2.67
C THR A 117 8.13 12.54 3.17
N LEU A 118 9.04 11.67 2.79
CA LEU A 118 10.45 11.82 3.14
C LEU A 118 11.13 12.92 2.33
#